data_36e7f484312ef00576343c7fe369a17a
#
_entry.id   36e7f484312ef00576343c7fe369a17a
#
_cell.length_a   1.000
_cell.length_b   1.000
_cell.length_c   1.000
_cell.angle_alpha   90.00
_cell.angle_beta   90.00
_cell.angle_gamma   90.00
#
_symmetry.space_group_name_H-M   'P 1'
#
loop_
_entity.id
_entity.type
_entity.pdbx_description
1 polymer ?
#
loop_
_entity_poly.entity_id
_entity_poly.type
_entity_poly.pdbx_seq_one_letter_code
_entity_poly.pdbx_strand_id
1 'polypeptide(L)'
;MSQPALQPVPRVGLVGWRGMVGSVLMQRMSEERDFDAIETTFFSTSTAGKPAPKITGCKVFDPILRDGNDVNALKTMDIIITCQGGDYTKAIYKPLREAGWKGHWIDASKILRMDDDAIIILDPINMPVIKTALSKGITNWIGGNCTVSCMLMGVGALYKAGLVEWMQTSTYQAA
;
A
#
# COMPACT_ATOMS: atom_id res chain seq x y z
N MET A 1 -7.90 -5.62 -36.53
CA MET A 1 -7.48 -4.95 -35.29
C MET A 1 -7.83 -5.88 -34.14
N SER A 2 -6.85 -6.60 -33.59
CA SER A 2 -7.06 -7.48 -32.44
C SER A 2 -7.34 -6.62 -31.22
N GLN A 3 -8.46 -6.87 -30.54
CA GLN A 3 -8.75 -6.27 -29.25
C GLN A 3 -7.61 -6.64 -28.28
N PRO A 4 -7.07 -5.69 -27.50
CA PRO A 4 -6.13 -6.05 -26.46
C PRO A 4 -6.82 -7.02 -25.50
N ALA A 5 -6.14 -8.14 -25.21
CA ALA A 5 -6.63 -9.11 -24.24
C ALA A 5 -6.92 -8.37 -22.91
N LEU A 6 -8.13 -8.51 -22.42
CA LEU A 6 -8.50 -7.96 -21.11
C LEU A 6 -7.51 -8.52 -20.07
N GLN A 7 -6.71 -7.65 -19.49
CA GLN A 7 -5.83 -8.03 -18.37
C GLN A 7 -6.71 -8.56 -17.23
N PRO A 8 -6.34 -9.67 -16.60
CA PRO A 8 -7.09 -10.18 -15.46
C PRO A 8 -7.14 -9.11 -14.36
N VAL A 9 -8.32 -8.94 -13.76
CA VAL A 9 -8.50 -8.00 -12.64
C VAL A 9 -7.61 -8.45 -11.49
N PRO A 10 -6.73 -7.59 -10.94
CA PRO A 10 -5.80 -7.99 -9.89
C PRO A 10 -6.54 -8.27 -8.57
N ARG A 11 -6.12 -9.34 -7.87
CA ARG A 11 -6.60 -9.67 -6.54
C ARG A 11 -5.80 -8.91 -5.50
N VAL A 12 -6.48 -8.07 -4.74
CA VAL A 12 -5.87 -7.18 -3.75
C VAL A 12 -6.27 -7.58 -2.34
N GLY A 13 -5.27 -7.91 -1.53
CA GLY A 13 -5.43 -8.18 -0.10
C GLY A 13 -5.28 -6.90 0.72
N LEU A 14 -6.28 -6.57 1.53
CA LEU A 14 -6.28 -5.39 2.41
C LEU A 14 -6.12 -5.81 3.86
N VAL A 15 -5.04 -5.36 4.52
CA VAL A 15 -4.71 -5.65 5.92
C VAL A 15 -4.65 -4.36 6.73
N GLY A 16 -5.23 -4.35 7.93
CA GLY A 16 -5.25 -3.13 8.78
C GLY A 16 -6.23 -2.05 8.33
N TRP A 17 -7.17 -2.39 7.49
CA TRP A 17 -8.17 -1.50 6.88
C TRP A 17 -9.12 -0.80 7.89
N ARG A 18 -9.21 -1.27 9.15
CA ARG A 18 -10.03 -0.69 10.23
C ARG A 18 -9.30 0.35 11.07
N GLY A 19 -7.98 0.39 11.00
CA GLY A 19 -7.17 1.39 11.72
C GLY A 19 -7.33 2.79 11.13
N MET A 20 -6.74 3.79 11.80
CA MET A 20 -6.83 5.19 11.37
C MET A 20 -6.41 5.36 9.89
N VAL A 21 -5.22 4.88 9.53
CA VAL A 21 -4.72 4.98 8.14
C VAL A 21 -5.57 4.14 7.19
N GLY A 22 -5.91 2.91 7.59
CA GLY A 22 -6.69 2.00 6.76
C GLY A 22 -8.09 2.50 6.47
N SER A 23 -8.80 3.08 7.46
CA SER A 23 -10.15 3.61 7.25
C SER A 23 -10.17 4.80 6.29
N VAL A 24 -9.17 5.69 6.37
CA VAL A 24 -9.03 6.80 5.42
C VAL A 24 -8.72 6.26 4.02
N LEU A 25 -7.84 5.27 3.89
CA LEU A 25 -7.56 4.61 2.61
C LEU A 25 -8.84 4.03 1.99
N MET A 26 -9.65 3.29 2.78
CA MET A 26 -10.91 2.70 2.30
C MET A 26 -11.88 3.78 1.81
N GLN A 27 -11.98 4.89 2.55
CA GLN A 27 -12.81 6.03 2.14
C GLN A 27 -12.32 6.60 0.81
N ARG A 28 -11.02 6.90 0.67
CA ARG A 28 -10.46 7.47 -0.57
C ARG A 28 -10.60 6.54 -1.75
N MET A 29 -10.30 5.25 -1.60
CA MET A 29 -10.49 4.25 -2.65
C MET A 29 -11.96 4.14 -3.11
N SER A 30 -12.91 4.35 -2.20
CA SER A 30 -14.34 4.39 -2.54
C SER A 30 -14.69 5.67 -3.32
N GLU A 31 -14.21 6.83 -2.88
CA GLU A 31 -14.45 8.13 -3.52
C GLU A 31 -13.84 8.20 -4.93
N GLU A 32 -12.62 7.69 -5.10
CA GLU A 32 -11.89 7.67 -6.39
C GLU A 32 -12.28 6.48 -7.27
N ARG A 33 -13.15 5.57 -6.77
CA ARG A 33 -13.63 4.39 -7.49
C ARG A 33 -12.52 3.36 -7.81
N ASP A 34 -11.45 3.33 -7.02
CA ASP A 34 -10.34 2.38 -7.19
C ASP A 34 -10.80 0.92 -7.10
N PHE A 35 -11.85 0.66 -6.29
CA PHE A 35 -12.43 -0.66 -6.16
C PHE A 35 -13.05 -1.22 -7.46
N ASP A 36 -13.36 -0.37 -8.43
CA ASP A 36 -13.90 -0.82 -9.73
C ASP A 36 -12.87 -1.63 -10.53
N ALA A 37 -11.57 -1.41 -10.27
CA ALA A 37 -10.45 -1.97 -11.01
C ALA A 37 -9.82 -3.21 -10.35
N ILE A 38 -10.30 -3.65 -9.18
CA ILE A 38 -9.68 -4.70 -8.36
C ILE A 38 -10.70 -5.70 -7.80
N GLU A 39 -10.25 -6.91 -7.53
CA GLU A 39 -10.95 -7.88 -6.69
C GLU A 39 -10.40 -7.83 -5.27
N THR A 40 -11.23 -7.48 -4.30
CA THR A 40 -10.79 -7.18 -2.94
C THR A 40 -11.01 -8.34 -1.98
N THR A 41 -9.99 -8.73 -1.25
CA THR A 41 -10.05 -9.65 -0.10
C THR A 41 -9.62 -8.93 1.16
N PHE A 42 -10.45 -8.96 2.19
CA PHE A 42 -10.15 -8.35 3.48
C PHE A 42 -9.51 -9.36 4.44
N PHE A 43 -8.39 -8.95 5.01
CA PHE A 43 -7.64 -9.72 6.00
C PHE A 43 -7.76 -9.10 7.39
N SER A 44 -7.74 -9.93 8.42
CA SER A 44 -7.75 -9.50 9.81
C SER A 44 -6.83 -10.36 10.65
N THR A 45 -6.03 -9.74 11.52
CA THR A 45 -5.16 -10.43 12.48
C THR A 45 -5.88 -10.82 13.77
N SER A 46 -7.12 -10.36 13.98
CA SER A 46 -7.84 -10.55 15.25
C SER A 46 -9.27 -11.08 15.12
N THR A 47 -9.87 -10.99 13.93
CA THR A 47 -11.28 -11.35 13.71
C THR A 47 -11.49 -12.13 12.43
N ALA A 48 -10.52 -12.95 12.03
CA ALA A 48 -10.68 -13.88 10.91
C ALA A 48 -11.93 -14.76 11.09
N GLY A 49 -12.57 -15.10 9.99
CA GLY A 49 -13.83 -15.88 9.99
C GLY A 49 -15.11 -15.05 10.18
N LYS A 50 -15.01 -13.76 10.53
CA LYS A 50 -16.17 -12.85 10.58
C LYS A 50 -16.53 -12.34 9.19
N PRO A 51 -17.75 -11.82 8.97
CA PRO A 51 -18.13 -11.22 7.69
C PRO A 51 -17.22 -10.07 7.28
N ALA A 52 -16.89 -10.00 5.99
CA ALA A 52 -16.17 -8.89 5.41
C ALA A 52 -16.99 -7.58 5.47
N PRO A 53 -16.35 -6.41 5.46
CA PRO A 53 -17.04 -5.13 5.50
C PRO A 53 -17.83 -4.91 4.20
N LYS A 54 -18.94 -4.16 4.32
CA LYS A 54 -19.67 -3.63 3.18
C LYS A 54 -19.15 -2.22 2.91
N ILE A 55 -18.38 -2.05 1.85
CA ILE A 55 -17.81 -0.76 1.43
C ILE A 55 -18.43 -0.40 0.09
N THR A 56 -18.87 0.86 -0.04
CA THR A 56 -19.51 1.36 -1.27
C THR A 56 -18.54 1.22 -2.46
N GLY A 57 -19.03 0.64 -3.55
CA GLY A 57 -18.24 0.41 -4.77
C GLY A 57 -17.28 -0.79 -4.70
N CYS A 58 -17.07 -1.38 -3.52
CA CYS A 58 -16.14 -2.51 -3.38
C CYS A 58 -16.80 -3.83 -3.76
N LYS A 59 -16.23 -4.52 -4.75
CA LYS A 59 -16.54 -5.93 -5.05
C LYS A 59 -15.70 -6.82 -4.13
N VAL A 60 -16.30 -7.28 -3.05
CA VAL A 60 -15.65 -8.20 -2.12
C VAL A 60 -15.59 -9.59 -2.73
N PHE A 61 -14.38 -10.08 -2.99
CA PHE A 61 -14.18 -11.43 -3.57
C PHE A 61 -14.50 -12.53 -2.54
N ASP A 62 -14.07 -12.34 -1.29
CA ASP A 62 -14.38 -13.27 -0.20
C ASP A 62 -15.32 -12.61 0.82
N PRO A 63 -16.52 -13.13 1.04
CA PRO A 63 -17.48 -12.57 1.98
C PRO A 63 -17.05 -12.68 3.45
N ILE A 64 -15.95 -13.40 3.72
CA ILE A 64 -15.43 -13.66 5.06
C ILE A 64 -14.01 -13.08 5.18
N LEU A 65 -13.71 -12.49 6.34
CA LEU A 65 -12.36 -12.02 6.66
C LEU A 65 -11.39 -13.18 6.71
N ARG A 66 -10.35 -13.13 5.89
CA ARG A 66 -9.23 -14.08 5.93
C ARG A 66 -8.28 -13.77 7.08
N ASP A 67 -7.54 -14.78 7.54
CA ASP A 67 -6.49 -14.56 8.54
C ASP A 67 -5.29 -13.82 7.92
N GLY A 68 -5.00 -12.63 8.46
CA GLY A 68 -3.85 -11.83 8.04
C GLY A 68 -2.49 -12.43 8.42
N ASN A 69 -2.45 -13.46 9.25
CA ASN A 69 -1.22 -14.17 9.59
C ASN A 69 -1.02 -15.44 8.75
N ASP A 70 -2.01 -15.85 7.96
CA ASP A 70 -1.89 -17.01 7.07
C ASP A 70 -1.15 -16.63 5.78
N VAL A 71 0.14 -16.97 5.74
CA VAL A 71 1.01 -16.77 4.56
C VAL A 71 0.45 -17.45 3.32
N ASN A 72 -0.19 -18.61 3.43
CA ASN A 72 -0.76 -19.31 2.26
C ASN A 72 -1.97 -18.56 1.70
N ALA A 73 -2.80 -17.98 2.54
CA ALA A 73 -3.92 -17.15 2.10
C ALA A 73 -3.41 -15.84 1.46
N LEU A 74 -2.43 -15.18 2.09
CA LEU A 74 -1.81 -13.95 1.57
C LEU A 74 -1.12 -14.19 0.21
N LYS A 75 -0.47 -15.32 0.04
CA LYS A 75 0.24 -15.70 -1.19
C LYS A 75 -0.67 -15.80 -2.41
N THR A 76 -1.98 -15.94 -2.23
CA THR A 76 -2.94 -15.98 -3.35
C THR A 76 -3.27 -14.60 -3.92
N MET A 77 -2.79 -13.51 -3.31
CA MET A 77 -3.02 -12.14 -3.75
C MET A 77 -1.95 -11.70 -4.75
N ASP A 78 -2.33 -10.88 -5.73
CA ASP A 78 -1.41 -10.25 -6.67
C ASP A 78 -0.79 -8.99 -6.05
N ILE A 79 -1.56 -8.30 -5.20
CA ILE A 79 -1.15 -7.10 -4.46
C ILE A 79 -1.60 -7.23 -3.02
N ILE A 80 -0.74 -6.86 -2.08
CA ILE A 80 -1.11 -6.71 -0.67
C ILE A 80 -0.90 -5.26 -0.25
N ILE A 81 -1.94 -4.65 0.30
CA ILE A 81 -1.87 -3.31 0.88
C ILE A 81 -2.03 -3.44 2.39
N THR A 82 -1.02 -3.03 3.14
CA THR A 82 -1.04 -3.11 4.60
C THR A 82 -0.96 -1.75 5.29
N CYS A 83 -1.91 -1.52 6.19
CA CYS A 83 -1.95 -0.43 7.14
C CYS A 83 -1.89 -0.96 8.59
N GLN A 84 -1.44 -2.21 8.78
CA GLN A 84 -1.46 -2.90 10.08
C GLN A 84 -0.31 -2.45 10.99
N GLY A 85 0.73 -1.81 10.43
CA GLY A 85 1.87 -1.29 11.18
C GLY A 85 3.12 -2.17 11.10
N GLY A 86 4.22 -1.64 11.67
CA GLY A 86 5.56 -2.21 11.48
C GLY A 86 5.77 -3.60 12.05
N ASP A 87 5.13 -3.94 13.14
CA ASP A 87 5.29 -5.28 13.76
C ASP A 87 4.65 -6.36 12.87
N TYR A 88 3.55 -6.05 12.20
CA TYR A 88 2.97 -6.92 11.19
C TYR A 88 3.93 -7.13 10.01
N THR A 89 4.51 -6.06 9.49
CA THR A 89 5.48 -6.14 8.39
C THR A 89 6.67 -7.00 8.76
N LYS A 90 7.25 -6.81 9.95
CA LYS A 90 8.36 -7.65 10.45
C LYS A 90 7.99 -9.14 10.52
N ALA A 91 6.76 -9.44 10.96
CA ALA A 91 6.32 -10.81 11.15
C ALA A 91 5.99 -11.52 9.84
N ILE A 92 5.42 -10.80 8.85
CA ILE A 92 4.78 -11.42 7.68
C ILE A 92 5.57 -11.24 6.38
N TYR A 93 6.21 -10.09 6.17
CA TYR A 93 6.84 -9.78 4.88
C TYR A 93 7.88 -10.82 4.47
N LYS A 94 8.87 -11.10 5.33
CA LYS A 94 9.95 -12.03 5.01
C LYS A 94 9.45 -13.47 4.81
N PRO A 95 8.64 -14.07 5.69
CA PRO A 95 8.06 -15.39 5.47
C PRO A 95 7.25 -15.48 4.16
N LEU A 96 6.51 -14.43 3.81
CA LEU A 96 5.72 -14.38 2.58
C LEU A 96 6.62 -14.42 1.34
N ARG A 97 7.71 -13.64 1.32
CA ARG A 97 8.70 -13.66 0.24
C ARG A 97 9.44 -15.00 0.14
N GLU A 98 9.83 -15.58 1.27
CA GLU A 98 10.48 -16.91 1.35
C GLU A 98 9.54 -18.03 0.88
N ALA A 99 8.23 -17.89 1.08
CA ALA A 99 7.24 -18.80 0.50
C ALA A 99 7.10 -18.66 -1.02
N GLY A 100 7.87 -17.77 -1.68
CA GLY A 100 7.93 -17.59 -3.12
C GLY A 100 6.87 -16.61 -3.68
N TRP A 101 6.22 -15.81 -2.86
CA TRP A 101 5.31 -14.77 -3.34
C TRP A 101 6.06 -13.64 -4.03
N LYS A 102 5.60 -13.26 -5.23
CA LYS A 102 6.25 -12.24 -6.08
C LYS A 102 5.35 -11.03 -6.35
N GLY A 103 4.20 -10.95 -5.70
CA GLY A 103 3.27 -9.85 -5.88
C GLY A 103 3.77 -8.51 -5.31
N HIS A 104 2.99 -7.47 -5.50
CA HIS A 104 3.30 -6.13 -5.01
C HIS A 104 2.93 -5.97 -3.53
N TRP A 105 3.89 -5.52 -2.73
CA TRP A 105 3.71 -5.16 -1.33
C TRP A 105 3.64 -3.65 -1.20
N ILE A 106 2.50 -3.13 -0.73
CA ILE A 106 2.27 -1.71 -0.48
C ILE A 106 2.09 -1.53 1.03
N ASP A 107 2.95 -0.76 1.67
CA ASP A 107 3.04 -0.70 3.13
C ASP A 107 3.10 0.74 3.65
N ALA A 108 2.18 1.08 4.54
CA ALA A 108 2.18 2.36 5.23
C ALA A 108 3.27 2.45 6.33
N SER A 109 3.85 1.32 6.76
CA SER A 109 4.86 1.29 7.82
C SER A 109 6.24 1.74 7.34
N LYS A 110 7.13 2.02 8.31
CA LYS A 110 8.50 2.48 8.01
C LYS A 110 9.52 1.35 7.80
N ILE A 111 9.13 0.10 7.99
CA ILE A 111 10.10 -1.01 8.17
C ILE A 111 11.00 -1.21 6.97
N LEU A 112 10.44 -1.18 5.77
CA LEU A 112 11.17 -1.45 4.53
C LEU A 112 11.67 -0.16 3.83
N ARG A 113 11.59 1.03 4.46
CA ARG A 113 11.94 2.29 3.79
C ARG A 113 13.40 2.39 3.36
N MET A 114 14.28 1.67 4.02
CA MET A 114 15.73 1.72 3.77
C MET A 114 16.24 0.49 3.04
N ASP A 115 15.35 -0.40 2.60
CA ASP A 115 15.72 -1.60 1.86
C ASP A 115 16.01 -1.23 0.39
N ASP A 116 17.05 -1.81 -0.18
CA ASP A 116 17.52 -1.49 -1.54
C ASP A 116 16.50 -1.90 -2.63
N ASP A 117 15.61 -2.84 -2.34
CA ASP A 117 14.56 -3.32 -3.21
C ASP A 117 13.18 -2.67 -2.95
N ALA A 118 13.16 -1.57 -2.18
CA ALA A 118 11.96 -0.85 -1.84
C ALA A 118 12.01 0.61 -2.33
N ILE A 119 10.84 1.15 -2.67
CA ILE A 119 10.69 2.54 -3.09
C ILE A 119 9.71 3.25 -2.15
N ILE A 120 10.15 4.36 -1.58
CA ILE A 120 9.25 5.28 -0.90
C ILE A 120 8.41 6.00 -1.96
N ILE A 121 7.10 5.85 -1.89
CA ILE A 121 6.17 6.45 -2.85
C ILE A 121 5.57 7.74 -2.30
N LEU A 122 5.62 8.79 -3.09
CA LEU A 122 4.92 10.05 -2.88
C LEU A 122 4.62 10.67 -4.24
N ASP A 123 3.59 10.16 -4.89
CA ASP A 123 3.05 10.75 -6.09
C ASP A 123 2.27 12.05 -5.75
N PRO A 124 2.45 13.16 -6.45
CA PRO A 124 3.18 13.36 -7.70
C PRO A 124 4.67 13.77 -7.55
N ILE A 125 5.22 13.79 -6.35
CA ILE A 125 6.58 14.29 -6.10
C ILE A 125 7.65 13.47 -6.83
N ASN A 126 7.56 12.13 -6.75
CA ASN A 126 8.59 11.24 -7.28
C ASN A 126 8.08 10.23 -8.34
N MET A 127 7.05 10.57 -9.09
CA MET A 127 6.50 9.71 -10.14
C MET A 127 7.57 9.15 -11.12
N PRO A 128 8.59 9.91 -11.57
CA PRO A 128 9.64 9.36 -12.42
C PRO A 128 10.42 8.21 -11.76
N VAL A 129 10.68 8.30 -10.46
CA VAL A 129 11.34 7.23 -9.67
C VAL A 129 10.45 6.00 -9.62
N ILE A 130 9.16 6.17 -9.35
CA ILE A 130 8.17 5.08 -9.30
C ILE A 130 8.11 4.36 -10.65
N LYS A 131 8.00 5.10 -11.77
CA LYS A 131 7.95 4.51 -13.12
C LYS A 131 9.22 3.74 -13.46
N THR A 132 10.39 4.28 -13.10
CA THR A 132 11.68 3.60 -13.30
C THR A 132 11.77 2.32 -12.46
N ALA A 133 11.31 2.36 -11.22
CA ALA A 133 11.30 1.20 -10.34
C ALA A 133 10.37 0.09 -10.87
N LEU A 134 9.18 0.45 -11.35
CA LEU A 134 8.26 -0.47 -12.00
C LEU A 134 8.90 -1.16 -13.21
N SER A 135 9.59 -0.42 -14.06
CA SER A 135 10.28 -0.99 -15.23
C SER A 135 11.44 -1.92 -14.87
N LYS A 136 12.00 -1.78 -13.66
CA LYS A 136 13.04 -2.67 -13.11
C LYS A 136 12.48 -3.86 -12.34
N GLY A 137 11.15 -4.01 -12.25
CA GLY A 137 10.51 -5.11 -11.55
C GLY A 137 10.49 -4.97 -10.03
N ILE A 138 10.67 -3.79 -9.49
CA ILE A 138 10.49 -3.52 -8.05
C ILE A 138 9.03 -3.78 -7.67
N THR A 139 8.83 -4.45 -6.56
CA THR A 139 7.50 -4.85 -6.06
C THR A 139 7.21 -4.36 -4.65
N ASN A 140 8.12 -3.60 -4.02
CA ASN A 140 7.97 -3.07 -2.66
C ASN A 140 7.75 -1.55 -2.70
N TRP A 141 6.56 -1.12 -2.29
CA TRP A 141 6.09 0.26 -2.36
C TRP A 141 5.76 0.75 -0.96
N ILE A 142 6.54 1.66 -0.43
CA ILE A 142 6.49 2.03 0.98
C ILE A 142 6.03 3.48 1.13
N GLY A 143 5.06 3.69 1.97
CA GLY A 143 4.59 5.04 2.32
C GLY A 143 5.69 5.87 2.98
N GLY A 144 5.80 7.12 2.61
CA GLY A 144 6.71 8.08 3.24
C GLY A 144 6.35 8.36 4.71
N ASN A 145 7.20 9.07 5.43
CA ASN A 145 6.83 9.64 6.72
C ASN A 145 5.70 10.67 6.51
N CYS A 146 4.64 10.59 7.31
CA CYS A 146 3.43 11.40 7.11
C CYS A 146 3.71 12.90 7.13
N THR A 147 4.48 13.40 8.09
CA THR A 147 4.82 14.83 8.19
C THR A 147 5.76 15.28 7.07
N VAL A 148 6.75 14.46 6.71
CA VAL A 148 7.64 14.75 5.58
C VAL A 148 6.88 14.75 4.26
N SER A 149 5.95 13.81 4.08
CA SER A 149 5.09 13.76 2.89
C SER A 149 4.24 15.03 2.76
N CYS A 150 3.57 15.46 3.84
CA CYS A 150 2.82 16.71 3.84
C CYS A 150 3.70 17.93 3.51
N MET A 151 4.88 17.99 4.11
CA MET A 151 5.84 19.06 3.84
C MET A 151 6.27 19.08 2.37
N LEU A 152 6.64 17.92 1.81
CA LEU A 152 7.08 17.83 0.41
C LEU A 152 5.97 18.13 -0.58
N MET A 153 4.71 17.81 -0.26
CA MET A 153 3.57 18.23 -1.09
C MET A 153 3.46 19.76 -1.18
N GLY A 154 3.83 20.47 -0.11
CA GLY A 154 3.85 21.95 -0.10
C GLY A 154 5.08 22.57 -0.75
N VAL A 155 6.28 22.04 -0.47
CA VAL A 155 7.55 22.70 -0.87
C VAL A 155 8.41 21.89 -1.84
N GLY A 156 8.01 20.69 -2.21
CA GLY A 156 8.81 19.80 -3.06
C GLY A 156 9.12 20.39 -4.44
N ALA A 157 8.23 21.21 -5.00
CA ALA A 157 8.47 21.90 -6.27
C ALA A 157 9.62 22.92 -6.17
N LEU A 158 9.77 23.58 -5.01
CA LEU A 158 10.87 24.54 -4.77
C LEU A 158 12.21 23.80 -4.69
N TYR A 159 12.25 22.64 -4.01
CA TYR A 159 13.44 21.77 -4.00
C TYR A 159 13.81 21.31 -5.39
N LYS A 160 12.83 20.84 -6.16
CA LYS A 160 13.05 20.38 -7.53
C LYS A 160 13.57 21.48 -8.44
N ALA A 161 13.18 22.72 -8.21
CA ALA A 161 13.65 23.90 -8.94
C ALA A 161 15.02 24.42 -8.46
N GLY A 162 15.63 23.81 -7.44
CA GLY A 162 16.91 24.27 -6.88
C GLY A 162 16.83 25.60 -6.12
N LEU A 163 15.64 26.00 -5.68
CA LEU A 163 15.42 27.30 -5.00
C LEU A 163 15.58 27.24 -3.49
N VAL A 164 15.85 26.06 -2.93
CA VAL A 164 16.04 25.85 -1.49
C VAL A 164 17.45 25.33 -1.24
N GLU A 165 18.28 26.09 -0.57
CA GLU A 165 19.63 25.68 -0.17
C GLU A 165 19.57 24.78 1.08
N TRP A 166 18.81 25.21 2.08
CA TRP A 166 18.60 24.42 3.30
C TRP A 166 17.26 24.78 3.94
N MET A 167 16.74 23.89 4.76
CA MET A 167 15.51 24.11 5.52
C MET A 167 15.59 23.40 6.88
N GLN A 168 15.16 24.10 7.91
CA GLN A 168 14.91 23.51 9.22
C GLN A 168 13.42 23.33 9.42
N THR A 169 13.02 22.13 9.84
CA THR A 169 11.59 21.82 10.07
C THR A 169 11.39 21.31 11.48
N SER A 170 10.41 21.87 12.17
CA SER A 170 9.93 21.37 13.46
C SER A 170 8.48 20.93 13.32
N THR A 171 8.13 19.80 13.93
CA THR A 171 6.76 19.27 13.88
C THR A 171 6.22 19.05 15.28
N TYR A 172 4.92 19.28 15.44
CA TYR A 172 4.18 19.01 16.67
C TYR A 172 3.12 17.96 16.31
N GLN A 173 3.23 16.80 16.92
CA GLN A 173 2.28 15.70 16.70
C GLN A 173 1.62 15.35 18.03
N ALA A 174 0.31 15.06 17.98
CA ALA A 174 -0.39 14.52 19.13
C ALA A 174 0.20 13.15 19.52
N ALA A 175 0.45 12.96 20.81
CA ALA A 175 0.93 11.71 21.40
C ALA A 175 -0.25 10.77 21.70
#